data_068915c02dc1fe6731432354835b6e8d
#
_entry.id   068915c02dc1fe6731432354835b6e8d
#
_cell.length_a   1.000
_cell.length_b   1.000
_cell.length_c   1.000
_cell.angle_alpha   90.00
_cell.angle_beta   90.00
_cell.angle_gamma   90.00
#
_symmetry.space_group_name_H-M   'P 1'
#
loop_
_entity.id
_entity.type
_entity.pdbx_description
1 polymer ?
#
loop_
_entity_poly.entity_id
_entity_poly.type
_entity_poly.pdbx_seq_one_letter_code
_entity_poly.pdbx_strand_id
1 'polypeptide(L)'
;YTATRHLIKKGHKKIAYVGSVKSSNSIADRYFGYLKAMRQYGLEEREEWIIEDRTSGTMEIIEPKLPKDMPTAFVCNCDQTASVLIHELEGNGYRVPEDVSVVGYDNFVFMPVCDVAITTYGVDMPEMAKAAAERIISRVKGLDKGPGRLSIISGNLIDGESVRALI
;
A
#
# COMPACT_ATOMS: atom_id res chain seq x y z
N TYR A 1 -1.16 0.81 -7.97
CA TYR A 1 -0.65 0.45 -9.29
C TYR A 1 0.88 0.47 -9.33
N THR A 2 1.53 1.57 -8.92
CA THR A 2 2.99 1.71 -8.98
C THR A 2 3.71 0.71 -8.07
N ALA A 3 3.22 0.49 -6.86
CA ALA A 3 3.74 -0.49 -5.92
C ALA A 3 3.65 -1.93 -6.49
N THR A 4 2.48 -2.31 -7.00
CA THR A 4 2.30 -3.63 -7.63
C THR A 4 3.19 -3.81 -8.86
N ARG A 5 3.25 -2.80 -9.73
CA ARG A 5 4.13 -2.82 -10.91
C ARG A 5 5.61 -2.96 -10.53
N HIS A 6 6.04 -2.38 -9.40
CA HIS A 6 7.40 -2.54 -8.90
C HIS A 6 7.72 -4.01 -8.60
N LEU A 7 6.85 -4.71 -7.86
CA LEU A 7 6.99 -6.14 -7.61
C LEU A 7 7.03 -6.97 -8.90
N ILE A 8 6.14 -6.68 -9.85
CA ILE A 8 6.11 -7.36 -11.15
C ILE A 8 7.43 -7.17 -11.89
N LYS A 9 7.99 -5.97 -11.91
CA LYS A 9 9.30 -5.68 -12.53
C LYS A 9 10.47 -6.38 -11.82
N LYS A 10 10.32 -6.71 -10.54
CA LYS A 10 11.27 -7.51 -9.77
C LYS A 10 11.09 -9.03 -10.00
N GLY A 11 10.17 -9.44 -10.88
CA GLY A 11 9.95 -10.83 -11.27
C GLY A 11 8.84 -11.55 -10.52
N HIS A 12 8.15 -10.90 -9.60
CA HIS A 12 7.04 -11.51 -8.87
C HIS A 12 5.82 -11.69 -9.77
N LYS A 13 5.22 -12.88 -9.75
CA LYS A 13 4.00 -13.24 -10.51
C LYS A 13 2.85 -13.63 -9.59
N LYS A 14 3.14 -14.19 -8.41
CA LYS A 14 2.18 -14.51 -7.36
C LYS A 14 2.20 -13.36 -6.34
N ILE A 15 1.23 -12.46 -6.43
CA ILE A 15 1.17 -11.23 -5.63
C ILE A 15 -0.19 -11.12 -4.96
N ALA A 16 -0.22 -11.01 -3.63
CA ALA A 16 -1.43 -10.79 -2.86
C ALA A 16 -1.62 -9.30 -2.52
N TYR A 17 -2.86 -8.91 -2.23
CA TYR A 17 -3.21 -7.59 -1.70
C TYR A 17 -3.68 -7.73 -0.26
N VAL A 18 -3.20 -6.85 0.63
CA VAL A 18 -3.62 -6.78 2.03
C VAL A 18 -4.27 -5.43 2.29
N GLY A 19 -5.57 -5.46 2.58
CA GLY A 19 -6.36 -4.27 2.83
C GLY A 19 -7.85 -4.54 2.75
N SER A 20 -8.59 -4.11 3.76
CA SER A 20 -10.05 -4.25 3.85
C SER A 20 -10.74 -3.28 2.88
N VAL A 21 -11.00 -3.75 1.66
CA VAL A 21 -11.44 -2.95 0.51
C VAL A 21 -12.70 -2.12 0.81
N LYS A 22 -13.59 -2.64 1.66
CA LYS A 22 -14.86 -1.98 2.02
C LYS A 22 -14.72 -0.94 3.13
N SER A 23 -13.55 -0.81 3.78
CA SER A 23 -13.37 0.08 4.92
C SER A 23 -13.30 1.56 4.55
N SER A 24 -12.76 1.89 3.36
CA SER A 24 -12.76 3.26 2.85
C SER A 24 -12.57 3.32 1.33
N ASN A 25 -13.01 4.44 0.73
CA ASN A 25 -12.80 4.67 -0.71
C ASN A 25 -11.31 4.70 -1.08
N SER A 26 -10.44 5.24 -0.22
CA SER A 26 -9.01 5.29 -0.49
C SER A 26 -8.35 3.91 -0.49
N ILE A 27 -8.81 2.97 0.34
CA ILE A 27 -8.36 1.56 0.31
C ILE A 27 -8.88 0.88 -0.95
N ALA A 28 -10.15 1.11 -1.31
CA ALA A 28 -10.73 0.60 -2.55
C ALA A 28 -9.95 1.07 -3.80
N ASP A 29 -9.60 2.36 -3.88
CA ASP A 29 -8.81 2.92 -4.99
C ASP A 29 -7.42 2.27 -5.10
N ARG A 30 -6.77 1.99 -3.96
CA ARG A 30 -5.48 1.27 -3.92
C ARG A 30 -5.63 -0.16 -4.42
N TYR A 31 -6.69 -0.85 -4.00
CA TYR A 31 -7.04 -2.18 -4.49
C TYR A 31 -7.29 -2.19 -6.01
N PHE A 32 -8.06 -1.23 -6.54
CA PHE A 32 -8.25 -1.11 -7.99
C PHE A 32 -6.94 -0.81 -8.73
N GLY A 33 -6.02 -0.07 -8.09
CA GLY A 33 -4.67 0.10 -8.61
C GLY A 33 -3.89 -1.22 -8.72
N TYR A 34 -3.96 -2.06 -7.68
CA TYR A 34 -3.40 -3.41 -7.68
C TYR A 34 -4.01 -4.26 -8.82
N LEU A 35 -5.33 -4.36 -8.90
CA LEU A 35 -6.02 -5.11 -9.96
C LEU A 35 -5.64 -4.63 -11.36
N LYS A 36 -5.57 -3.31 -11.56
CA LYS A 36 -5.14 -2.74 -12.84
C LYS A 36 -3.75 -3.23 -13.24
N ALA A 37 -2.80 -3.29 -12.30
CA ALA A 37 -1.47 -3.80 -12.60
C ALA A 37 -1.50 -5.29 -12.91
N MET A 38 -2.16 -6.11 -12.08
CA MET A 38 -2.28 -7.55 -12.29
C MET A 38 -2.83 -7.86 -13.70
N ARG A 39 -3.93 -7.23 -14.08
CA ARG A 39 -4.58 -7.41 -15.40
C ARG A 39 -3.71 -6.95 -16.55
N GLN A 40 -3.07 -5.79 -16.42
CA GLN A 40 -2.21 -5.24 -17.46
C GLN A 40 -1.02 -6.16 -17.78
N TYR A 41 -0.52 -6.89 -16.79
CA TYR A 41 0.58 -7.83 -16.95
C TYR A 41 0.13 -9.30 -17.12
N GLY A 42 -1.19 -9.54 -17.23
CA GLY A 42 -1.74 -10.88 -17.45
C GLY A 42 -1.50 -11.84 -16.28
N LEU A 43 -1.42 -11.33 -15.06
CA LEU A 43 -1.22 -12.13 -13.86
C LEU A 43 -2.54 -12.62 -13.27
N GLU A 44 -2.49 -13.78 -12.62
CA GLU A 44 -3.64 -14.42 -12.01
C GLU A 44 -4.12 -13.62 -10.78
N GLU A 45 -5.44 -13.36 -10.75
CA GLU A 45 -6.14 -12.82 -9.59
C GLU A 45 -6.78 -13.96 -8.81
N ARG A 46 -6.53 -14.06 -7.50
CA ARG A 46 -7.11 -15.08 -6.63
C ARG A 46 -7.83 -14.43 -5.47
N GLU A 47 -9.04 -14.88 -5.19
CA GLU A 47 -9.83 -14.36 -4.08
C GLU A 47 -9.13 -14.57 -2.73
N GLU A 48 -8.48 -15.71 -2.55
CA GLU A 48 -7.72 -16.05 -1.34
C GLU A 48 -6.48 -15.17 -1.09
N TRP A 49 -6.05 -14.39 -2.10
CA TRP A 49 -4.96 -13.42 -1.98
C TRP A 49 -5.45 -11.99 -1.74
N ILE A 50 -6.75 -11.80 -1.51
CA ILE A 50 -7.31 -10.53 -1.05
C ILE A 50 -7.58 -10.66 0.44
N ILE A 51 -6.69 -10.09 1.24
CA ILE A 51 -6.61 -10.34 2.67
C ILE A 51 -7.09 -9.11 3.43
N GLU A 52 -8.01 -9.31 4.36
CA GLU A 52 -8.50 -8.27 5.25
C GLU A 52 -7.43 -7.89 6.28
N ASP A 53 -7.31 -6.59 6.56
CA ASP A 53 -6.37 -6.02 7.53
C ASP A 53 -7.06 -5.30 8.69
N ARG A 54 -8.40 -5.28 8.70
CA ARG A 54 -9.19 -4.54 9.70
C ARG A 54 -10.40 -5.33 10.13
N THR A 55 -10.81 -5.14 11.37
CA THR A 55 -12.09 -5.64 11.88
C THR A 55 -13.25 -4.94 11.13
N SER A 56 -14.22 -5.71 10.68
CA SER A 56 -15.40 -5.18 10.00
C SER A 56 -16.10 -4.12 10.85
N GLY A 57 -16.35 -2.95 10.26
CA GLY A 57 -17.02 -1.82 10.91
C GLY A 57 -16.15 -0.99 11.86
N THR A 58 -14.85 -1.31 12.00
CA THR A 58 -13.89 -0.52 12.78
C THR A 58 -12.69 -0.11 11.91
N MET A 59 -11.86 0.80 12.43
CA MET A 59 -10.58 1.16 11.81
C MET A 59 -9.40 0.42 12.46
N GLU A 60 -9.66 -0.51 13.36
CA GLU A 60 -8.66 -1.28 14.06
C GLU A 60 -7.97 -2.26 13.13
N ILE A 61 -6.65 -2.15 13.04
CA ILE A 61 -5.80 -3.06 12.26
C ILE A 61 -5.68 -4.38 13.02
N ILE A 62 -5.88 -5.48 12.30
CA ILE A 62 -5.75 -6.84 12.80
C ILE A 62 -4.58 -7.55 12.14
N GLU A 63 -4.11 -8.63 12.73
CA GLU A 63 -3.14 -9.53 12.12
C GLU A 63 -3.73 -10.16 10.85
N PRO A 64 -3.09 -9.96 9.67
CA PRO A 64 -3.60 -10.50 8.42
C PRO A 64 -3.47 -12.02 8.40
N LYS A 65 -4.54 -12.72 8.08
CA LYS A 65 -4.52 -14.19 7.98
C LYS A 65 -3.79 -14.64 6.72
N LEU A 66 -2.65 -15.32 6.90
CA LEU A 66 -1.84 -15.81 5.80
C LEU A 66 -2.60 -16.87 4.97
N PRO A 67 -2.54 -16.81 3.62
CA PRO A 67 -3.18 -17.80 2.75
C PRO A 67 -2.42 -19.14 2.77
N LYS A 68 -3.11 -20.23 2.48
CA LYS A 68 -2.47 -21.56 2.41
C LYS A 68 -1.50 -21.70 1.23
N ASP A 69 -1.88 -21.17 0.04
CA ASP A 69 -0.97 -21.05 -1.10
C ASP A 69 -0.30 -19.68 -1.02
N MET A 70 0.91 -19.66 -0.48
CA MET A 70 1.65 -18.42 -0.24
C MET A 70 2.05 -17.74 -1.56
N PRO A 71 1.77 -16.43 -1.69
CA PRO A 71 2.32 -15.63 -2.78
C PRO A 71 3.82 -15.37 -2.54
N THR A 72 4.50 -14.89 -3.56
CA THR A 72 5.91 -14.48 -3.44
C THR A 72 6.06 -13.02 -3.00
N ALA A 73 4.97 -12.27 -3.03
CA ALA A 73 4.96 -10.87 -2.61
C ALA A 73 3.56 -10.41 -2.17
N PHE A 74 3.54 -9.38 -1.31
CA PHE A 74 2.33 -8.71 -0.86
C PHE A 74 2.39 -7.21 -1.15
N VAL A 75 1.25 -6.66 -1.57
CA VAL A 75 0.99 -5.23 -1.66
C VAL A 75 0.05 -4.83 -0.53
N CYS A 76 0.53 -4.03 0.40
CA CYS A 76 -0.27 -3.56 1.53
C CYS A 76 -0.91 -2.21 1.25
N ASN A 77 -2.11 -1.99 1.79
CA ASN A 77 -2.83 -0.73 1.62
C ASN A 77 -2.12 0.46 2.30
N CYS A 78 -1.36 0.22 3.36
CA CYS A 78 -0.53 1.22 4.04
C CYS A 78 0.68 0.55 4.72
N ASP A 79 1.65 1.36 5.14
CA ASP A 79 2.87 0.88 5.79
C ASP A 79 2.61 0.31 7.18
N GLN A 80 1.62 0.81 7.90
CA GLN A 80 1.24 0.22 9.18
C GLN A 80 0.76 -1.23 9.01
N THR A 81 -0.06 -1.51 8.00
CA THR A 81 -0.48 -2.88 7.64
C THR A 81 0.71 -3.72 7.17
N ALA A 82 1.64 -3.13 6.41
CA ALA A 82 2.85 -3.83 5.97
C ALA A 82 3.73 -4.23 7.16
N SER A 83 3.90 -3.35 8.16
CA SER A 83 4.66 -3.65 9.38
C SER A 83 4.05 -4.82 10.17
N VAL A 84 2.71 -4.83 10.34
CA VAL A 84 2.00 -5.93 11.02
C VAL A 84 2.11 -7.24 10.23
N LEU A 85 1.97 -7.17 8.90
CA LEU A 85 2.13 -8.34 8.04
C LEU A 85 3.55 -8.93 8.10
N ILE A 86 4.58 -8.09 8.09
CA ILE A 86 5.98 -8.55 8.20
C ILE A 86 6.18 -9.27 9.53
N HIS A 87 5.71 -8.71 10.62
CA HIS A 87 5.77 -9.36 11.94
C HIS A 87 5.06 -10.74 11.94
N GLU A 88 3.87 -10.82 11.33
CA GLU A 88 3.12 -12.08 11.21
C GLU A 88 3.86 -13.12 10.32
N LEU A 89 4.45 -12.67 9.21
CA LEU A 89 5.26 -13.53 8.33
C LEU A 89 6.46 -14.11 9.08
N GLU A 90 7.21 -13.28 9.81
CA GLU A 90 8.37 -13.68 10.60
C GLU A 90 7.97 -14.66 11.73
N GLY A 91 6.84 -14.38 12.40
CA GLY A 91 6.27 -15.28 13.42
C GLY A 91 5.88 -16.65 12.87
N ASN A 92 5.57 -16.75 11.58
CA ASN A 92 5.28 -18.00 10.87
C ASN A 92 6.51 -18.59 10.15
N GLY A 93 7.71 -18.07 10.38
CA GLY A 93 8.98 -18.60 9.89
C GLY A 93 9.37 -18.16 8.47
N TYR A 94 8.67 -17.17 7.89
CA TYR A 94 9.05 -16.55 6.61
C TYR A 94 9.98 -15.37 6.83
N ARG A 95 11.04 -15.28 6.06
CA ARG A 95 11.97 -14.16 6.08
C ARG A 95 11.56 -13.13 5.03
N VAL A 96 11.60 -11.84 5.41
CA VAL A 96 11.37 -10.72 4.51
C VAL A 96 12.69 -9.96 4.34
N PRO A 97 13.22 -9.83 3.11
CA PRO A 97 12.61 -10.16 1.81
C PRO A 97 12.94 -11.55 1.25
N GLU A 98 13.73 -12.44 1.95
CA GLU A 98 14.35 -13.63 1.37
C GLU A 98 13.33 -14.68 0.90
N ASP A 99 12.25 -14.87 1.61
CA ASP A 99 11.20 -15.84 1.26
C ASP A 99 10.01 -15.13 0.61
N VAL A 100 9.63 -13.95 1.13
CA VAL A 100 8.48 -13.17 0.69
C VAL A 100 8.81 -11.67 0.66
N SER A 101 8.44 -10.98 -0.41
CA SER A 101 8.58 -9.52 -0.51
C SER A 101 7.31 -8.80 -0.06
N VAL A 102 7.47 -7.63 0.56
CA VAL A 102 6.34 -6.80 1.01
C VAL A 102 6.54 -5.35 0.54
N VAL A 103 5.51 -4.74 -0.05
CA VAL A 103 5.51 -3.33 -0.40
C VAL A 103 4.33 -2.63 0.27
N GLY A 104 4.59 -1.45 0.80
CA GLY A 104 3.61 -0.62 1.48
C GLY A 104 3.16 0.60 0.68
N TYR A 105 2.49 1.51 1.38
CA TYR A 105 1.98 2.77 0.87
C TYR A 105 1.96 3.81 2.00
N ASP A 106 2.19 5.06 1.67
CA ASP A 106 2.16 6.32 2.41
C ASP A 106 3.50 6.78 3.03
N ASN A 107 4.48 5.91 3.22
CA ASN A 107 5.75 6.20 3.92
C ASN A 107 5.50 6.66 5.37
N PHE A 108 4.59 5.99 6.06
CA PHE A 108 4.23 6.33 7.42
C PHE A 108 3.86 5.10 8.26
N VAL A 109 4.58 4.88 9.35
CA VAL A 109 4.27 3.87 10.36
C VAL A 109 4.11 4.56 11.71
N PHE A 110 2.94 4.46 12.31
CA PHE A 110 2.66 5.06 13.62
C PHE A 110 3.24 4.21 14.76
N MET A 111 3.09 2.89 14.67
CA MET A 111 3.60 1.92 15.66
C MET A 111 4.28 0.79 14.91
N PRO A 112 5.60 0.89 14.64
CA PRO A 112 6.32 -0.18 13.97
C PRO A 112 6.40 -1.42 14.89
N VAL A 113 6.15 -2.58 14.31
CA VAL A 113 6.24 -3.89 14.99
C VAL A 113 7.23 -4.82 14.28
N CYS A 114 7.92 -4.35 13.24
CA CYS A 114 9.01 -5.02 12.56
C CYS A 114 10.21 -4.09 12.41
N ASP A 115 11.41 -4.66 12.27
CA ASP A 115 12.66 -3.91 12.09
C ASP A 115 13.04 -3.70 10.62
N VAL A 116 12.32 -4.32 9.69
CA VAL A 116 12.60 -4.25 8.24
C VAL A 116 12.19 -2.89 7.69
N ALA A 117 13.11 -2.21 7.02
CA ALA A 117 12.81 -0.97 6.29
C ALA A 117 11.87 -1.27 5.11
N ILE A 118 10.63 -0.75 5.18
CA ILE A 118 9.58 -1.08 4.20
C ILE A 118 9.82 -0.32 2.90
N THR A 119 9.86 -1.04 1.77
CA THR A 119 9.72 -0.46 0.44
C THR A 119 8.28 0.04 0.28
N THR A 120 8.09 1.32 -0.05
CA THR A 120 6.78 1.96 -0.03
C THR A 120 6.57 2.94 -1.18
N TYR A 121 5.30 3.20 -1.52
CA TYR A 121 4.95 4.37 -2.32
C TYR A 121 4.64 5.54 -1.39
N GLY A 122 5.63 6.41 -1.20
CA GLY A 122 5.55 7.55 -0.31
C GLY A 122 4.68 8.66 -0.87
N VAL A 123 3.89 9.29 0.00
CA VAL A 123 3.06 10.46 -0.29
C VAL A 123 3.85 11.72 0.03
N ASP A 124 3.84 12.71 -0.88
CA ASP A 124 4.48 14.01 -0.64
C ASP A 124 3.62 14.86 0.32
N MET A 125 3.73 14.58 1.61
CA MET A 125 2.97 15.27 2.67
C MET A 125 3.27 16.78 2.73
N PRO A 126 4.53 17.25 2.59
CA PRO A 126 4.82 18.69 2.53
C PRO A 126 4.11 19.40 1.38
N GLU A 127 4.17 18.84 0.17
CA GLU A 127 3.50 19.45 -1.00
C GLU A 127 1.98 19.38 -0.88
N MET A 128 1.41 18.30 -0.32
CA MET A 128 -0.02 18.23 -0.02
C MET A 128 -0.46 19.31 0.98
N ALA A 129 0.29 19.49 2.07
CA ALA A 129 0.00 20.49 3.09
C ALA A 129 0.08 21.89 2.51
N LYS A 130 1.11 22.20 1.71
CA LYS A 130 1.29 23.46 1.02
C LYS A 130 0.13 23.75 0.07
N ALA A 131 -0.21 22.82 -0.82
CA ALA A 131 -1.29 22.96 -1.78
C ALA A 131 -2.66 23.19 -1.10
N ALA A 132 -2.91 22.46 0.01
CA ALA A 132 -4.12 22.63 0.81
C ALA A 132 -4.19 24.02 1.46
N ALA A 133 -3.10 24.47 2.10
CA ALA A 133 -3.02 25.77 2.76
C ALA A 133 -3.19 26.93 1.76
N GLU A 134 -2.48 26.91 0.64
CA GLU A 134 -2.59 27.92 -0.43
C GLU A 134 -4.03 28.02 -0.95
N ARG A 135 -4.70 26.88 -1.12
CA ARG A 135 -6.08 26.82 -1.56
C ARG A 135 -7.04 27.45 -0.57
N ILE A 136 -6.91 27.11 0.71
CA ILE A 136 -7.75 27.68 1.78
C ILE A 136 -7.53 29.19 1.86
N ILE A 137 -6.27 29.65 1.89
CA ILE A 137 -5.93 31.08 1.94
C ILE A 137 -6.52 31.83 0.74
N SER A 138 -6.40 31.28 -0.47
CA SER A 138 -6.96 31.89 -1.68
C SER A 138 -8.48 32.04 -1.61
N ARG A 139 -9.18 31.05 -1.07
CA ARG A 139 -10.64 31.10 -0.85
C ARG A 139 -11.03 32.12 0.22
N VAL A 140 -10.34 32.13 1.35
CA VAL A 140 -10.60 33.11 2.43
C VAL A 140 -10.42 34.52 1.94
N LYS A 141 -9.39 34.77 1.11
CA LYS A 141 -9.14 36.09 0.50
C LYS A 141 -10.10 36.44 -0.65
N GLY A 142 -11.02 35.54 -1.01
CA GLY A 142 -11.95 35.77 -2.14
C GLY A 142 -11.32 35.74 -3.53
N LEU A 143 -10.07 35.26 -3.64
CA LEU A 143 -9.33 35.15 -4.90
C LEU A 143 -9.74 33.91 -5.71
N ASP A 144 -10.16 32.82 -5.04
CA ASP A 144 -10.73 31.62 -5.66
C ASP A 144 -12.21 31.49 -5.26
N LYS A 145 -13.10 31.85 -6.18
CA LYS A 145 -14.57 31.76 -6.04
C LYS A 145 -15.17 30.61 -6.85
N GLY A 146 -14.32 29.83 -7.55
CA GLY A 146 -14.75 28.75 -8.41
C GLY A 146 -15.25 27.51 -7.66
N PRO A 147 -15.81 26.53 -8.38
CA PRO A 147 -16.20 25.25 -7.80
C PRO A 147 -14.97 24.49 -7.24
N GLY A 148 -15.25 23.47 -6.45
CA GLY A 148 -14.20 22.57 -5.97
C GLY A 148 -13.42 21.97 -7.14
N ARG A 149 -12.09 21.87 -7.01
CA ARG A 149 -11.22 21.23 -8.00
C ARG A 149 -10.47 20.09 -7.34
N LEU A 150 -10.30 19.00 -8.07
CA LEU A 150 -9.40 17.93 -7.67
C LEU A 150 -7.96 18.36 -8.01
N SER A 151 -7.07 18.30 -7.02
CA SER A 151 -5.63 18.41 -7.22
C SER A 151 -4.97 17.10 -6.84
N ILE A 152 -4.17 16.55 -7.74
CA ILE A 152 -3.46 15.28 -7.51
C ILE A 152 -2.00 15.63 -7.26
N ILE A 153 -1.51 15.29 -6.07
CA ILE A 153 -0.10 15.38 -5.71
C ILE A 153 0.52 14.00 -5.91
N SER A 154 1.53 13.92 -6.75
CA SER A 154 2.23 12.67 -7.03
C SER A 154 3.17 12.32 -5.88
N GLY A 155 3.19 11.05 -5.52
CA GLY A 155 4.22 10.48 -4.65
C GLY A 155 5.31 9.79 -5.45
N ASN A 156 6.26 9.19 -4.74
CA ASN A 156 7.38 8.44 -5.30
C ASN A 156 7.52 7.08 -4.63
N LEU A 157 8.05 6.10 -5.39
CA LEU A 157 8.50 4.85 -4.80
C LEU A 157 9.77 5.11 -3.99
N ILE A 158 9.81 4.63 -2.77
CA ILE A 158 10.93 4.70 -1.84
C ILE A 158 11.39 3.28 -1.60
N ASP A 159 12.61 2.97 -2.03
CA ASP A 159 13.19 1.65 -1.82
C ASP A 159 13.59 1.48 -0.35
N GLY A 160 13.19 0.38 0.24
CA GLY A 160 13.60 -0.14 1.53
C GLY A 160 14.27 -1.50 1.36
N GLU A 161 14.19 -2.33 2.39
CA GLU A 161 14.81 -3.65 2.45
C GLU A 161 13.78 -4.79 2.27
N SER A 162 12.48 -4.49 2.25
CA SER A 162 11.40 -5.48 2.27
C SER A 162 11.09 -6.11 0.91
N VAL A 163 11.82 -5.77 -0.17
CA VAL A 163 11.59 -6.29 -1.52
C VAL A 163 12.89 -6.79 -2.14
N ARG A 164 12.88 -8.05 -2.60
CA ARG A 164 13.98 -8.62 -3.41
C ARG A 164 13.57 -8.80 -4.86
N ALA A 165 14.54 -8.96 -5.75
CA ALA A 165 14.31 -9.43 -7.11
C ALA A 165 14.33 -10.97 -7.16
N LEU A 166 13.46 -11.56 -8.01
CA LEU A 166 13.42 -12.99 -8.32
C LEU A 166 14.15 -13.31 -9.63
N ILE A 167 14.64 -12.29 -10.35
CA ILE A 167 15.35 -12.37 -11.64
C ILE A 167 16.76 -11.85 -11.49
#